data_eb9a29aebe593161906a415b8801c07d
#
_entry.id   eb9a29aebe593161906a415b8801c07d
#
_cell.length_a   1.000
_cell.length_b   1.000
_cell.length_c   1.000
_cell.angle_alpha   90.00
_cell.angle_beta   90.00
_cell.angle_gamma   90.00
#
_symmetry.space_group_name_H-M   'P 1'
#
loop_
_entity.id
_entity.type
_entity.pdbx_description
1 polymer ?
#
loop_
_entity_poly.entity_id
_entity_poly.type
_entity_poly.pdbx_seq_one_letter_code
_entity_poly.pdbx_strand_id
1 'polypeptide(L)'
;MNPNIPSIEQLKELGLPAPVSYAPQTWGWWVLLGLLVLAVLLVSARKVWQWRRDRYRREALVRLAELQRRSDDLSALRELPELLKRVAISIPISGWKPLPVGAGLLAKAPGQSTSMLNVMAPSRASPLPQGVGALSGEEWQAFLEAHSAKPLPADFSQHLAQLAYASDATLRALPAEHRQQLFDTCKLWVEHHHVAA
;
A
#
# COMPACT_ATOMS: atom_id res chain seq x y z
N MET A 1 -4.70 63.48 72.71
CA MET A 1 -4.93 63.70 71.29
C MET A 1 -3.66 63.27 70.58
N ASN A 2 -3.68 62.16 69.86
CA ASN A 2 -2.53 61.67 69.09
C ASN A 2 -2.47 62.41 67.75
N PRO A 3 -1.43 63.20 67.49
CA PRO A 3 -1.34 63.99 66.25
C PRO A 3 -0.70 63.27 65.09
N ASN A 4 -0.80 61.97 65.04
CA ASN A 4 -0.12 61.19 63.98
C ASN A 4 -1.10 60.41 63.12
N ILE A 5 -2.16 61.08 62.65
CA ILE A 5 -2.98 60.51 61.58
C ILE A 5 -2.38 61.01 60.27
N PRO A 6 -1.77 60.15 59.46
CA PRO A 6 -1.23 60.55 58.18
C PRO A 6 -2.36 61.09 57.27
N SER A 7 -2.14 62.30 56.75
CA SER A 7 -3.11 62.94 55.84
C SER A 7 -3.19 62.13 54.54
N ILE A 8 -4.36 62.12 53.84
CA ILE A 8 -4.62 61.45 52.62
C ILE A 8 -3.60 61.83 51.52
N GLU A 9 -3.02 62.97 51.59
CA GLU A 9 -1.97 63.43 50.65
C GLU A 9 -0.63 62.75 50.82
N GLN A 10 -0.41 62.00 51.94
CA GLN A 10 0.79 61.19 52.18
C GLN A 10 0.64 59.74 51.67
N LEU A 11 -0.55 59.36 51.15
CA LEU A 11 -0.77 58.06 50.50
C LEU A 11 -0.08 58.07 49.15
N LYS A 12 1.10 57.49 49.10
CA LYS A 12 1.83 57.27 47.87
C LYS A 12 1.08 56.13 47.10
N GLU A 13 0.58 56.43 45.93
CA GLU A 13 0.02 55.39 45.03
C GLU A 13 1.02 54.25 44.90
N LEU A 14 0.61 53.05 45.30
CA LEU A 14 1.36 51.84 45.03
C LEU A 14 1.36 51.61 43.54
N GLY A 15 2.52 51.86 42.90
CA GLY A 15 2.69 51.57 41.48
C GLY A 15 2.28 50.11 41.20
N LEU A 16 1.43 49.94 40.20
CA LEU A 16 1.06 48.60 39.73
C LEU A 16 2.33 47.80 39.48
N PRO A 17 2.43 46.56 39.97
CA PRO A 17 3.59 45.71 39.68
C PRO A 17 3.73 45.54 38.17
N ALA A 18 4.96 45.55 37.68
CA ALA A 18 5.24 45.38 36.26
C ALA A 18 4.58 44.08 35.75
N PRO A 19 3.96 44.10 34.54
CA PRO A 19 3.30 42.91 33.99
C PRO A 19 4.31 41.77 33.92
N VAL A 20 3.96 40.65 34.56
CA VAL A 20 4.77 39.43 34.53
C VAL A 20 4.69 38.83 33.14
N SER A 21 5.84 38.74 32.47
CA SER A 21 5.91 38.06 31.17
C SER A 21 5.75 36.54 31.36
N TYR A 22 4.67 35.98 30.83
CA TYR A 22 4.47 34.54 30.80
C TYR A 22 5.20 33.86 29.64
N ALA A 23 6.00 34.58 28.86
CA ALA A 23 6.81 34.01 27.79
C ALA A 23 7.87 33.05 28.37
N PRO A 24 8.07 31.89 27.78
CA PRO A 24 9.05 30.91 28.25
C PRO A 24 10.45 31.46 28.04
N GLN A 25 11.08 31.92 29.14
CA GLN A 25 12.42 32.55 29.12
C GLN A 25 13.56 31.54 29.24
N THR A 26 13.26 30.28 29.58
CA THR A 26 14.27 29.25 29.79
C THR A 26 14.52 28.47 28.49
N TRP A 27 15.79 28.30 28.11
CA TRP A 27 16.19 27.54 26.93
C TRP A 27 15.56 26.13 26.85
N GLY A 28 15.33 25.48 27.99
CA GLY A 28 14.66 24.17 28.06
C GLY A 28 13.25 24.14 27.46
N TRP A 29 12.49 25.22 27.54
CA TRP A 29 11.17 25.35 26.93
C TRP A 29 11.22 25.30 25.42
N TRP A 30 12.25 25.89 24.81
CA TRP A 30 12.44 25.85 23.35
C TRP A 30 12.78 24.44 22.88
N VAL A 31 13.57 23.69 23.66
CA VAL A 31 13.86 22.28 23.39
C VAL A 31 12.59 21.44 23.47
N LEU A 32 11.79 21.65 24.53
CA LEU A 32 10.51 20.95 24.69
C LEU A 32 9.52 21.25 23.55
N LEU A 33 9.42 22.51 23.18
CA LEU A 33 8.58 22.94 22.06
C LEU A 33 9.08 22.35 20.74
N GLY A 34 10.38 22.32 20.51
CA GLY A 34 10.98 21.70 19.34
C GLY A 34 10.70 20.18 19.27
N LEU A 35 10.83 19.48 20.40
CA LEU A 35 10.48 18.06 20.51
C LEU A 35 8.99 17.81 20.26
N LEU A 36 8.12 18.66 20.80
CA LEU A 36 6.67 18.56 20.57
C LEU A 36 6.33 18.75 19.09
N VAL A 37 6.89 19.78 18.46
CA VAL A 37 6.66 20.03 17.01
C VAL A 37 7.18 18.86 16.18
N LEU A 38 8.36 18.33 16.49
CA LEU A 38 8.92 17.16 15.81
C LEU A 38 8.01 15.94 15.95
N ALA A 39 7.52 15.67 17.17
CA ALA A 39 6.60 14.56 17.43
C ALA A 39 5.29 14.72 16.64
N VAL A 40 4.71 15.92 16.61
CA VAL A 40 3.50 16.22 15.82
C VAL A 40 3.75 16.03 14.32
N LEU A 41 4.89 16.49 13.81
CA LEU A 41 5.27 16.30 12.41
C LEU A 41 5.43 14.83 12.06
N LEU A 42 6.09 14.04 12.89
CA LEU A 42 6.27 12.60 12.68
C LEU A 42 4.92 11.85 12.69
N VAL A 43 4.05 12.15 13.65
CA VAL A 43 2.71 11.55 13.73
C VAL A 43 1.87 11.95 12.51
N SER A 44 1.91 13.23 12.14
CA SER A 44 1.18 13.75 10.97
C SER A 44 1.68 13.13 9.67
N ALA A 45 2.99 13.06 9.48
CA ALA A 45 3.60 12.41 8.31
C ALA A 45 3.20 10.93 8.22
N ARG A 46 3.26 10.23 9.37
CA ARG A 46 2.84 8.82 9.44
C ARG A 46 1.35 8.64 9.11
N LYS A 47 0.50 9.53 9.60
CA LYS A 47 -0.94 9.52 9.34
C LYS A 47 -1.28 9.84 7.88
N VAL A 48 -0.61 10.84 7.30
CA VAL A 48 -0.74 11.18 5.87
C VAL A 48 -0.27 10.02 4.99
N TRP A 49 0.83 9.36 5.37
CA TRP A 49 1.35 8.21 4.64
C TRP A 49 0.39 7.01 4.69
N GLN A 50 -0.17 6.71 5.87
CA GLN A 50 -1.22 5.70 6.03
C GLN A 50 -2.46 6.07 5.21
N TRP A 51 -2.91 7.31 5.27
CA TRP A 51 -4.09 7.77 4.53
C TRP A 51 -3.91 7.67 3.01
N ARG A 52 -2.72 8.02 2.50
CA ARG A 52 -2.37 7.83 1.08
C ARG A 52 -2.35 6.35 0.69
N ARG A 53 -1.85 5.50 1.57
CA ARG A 53 -1.80 4.05 1.38
C ARG A 53 -3.20 3.43 1.36
N ASP A 54 -4.12 3.92 2.16
CA ASP A 54 -5.48 3.41 2.22
C ASP A 54 -6.38 3.95 1.09
N ARG A 55 -5.92 4.97 0.37
CA ARG A 55 -6.68 5.58 -0.72
C ARG A 55 -6.90 4.61 -1.86
N TYR A 56 -5.87 3.90 -2.31
CA TYR A 56 -6.00 2.92 -3.40
C TYR A 56 -6.94 1.75 -3.04
N ARG A 57 -6.95 1.35 -1.75
CA ARG A 57 -7.90 0.34 -1.26
C ARG A 57 -9.35 0.80 -1.41
N ARG A 58 -9.65 2.02 -1.03
CA ARG A 58 -11.01 2.58 -1.14
C ARG A 58 -11.43 2.69 -2.60
N GLU A 59 -10.55 3.18 -3.45
CA GLU A 59 -10.82 3.26 -4.90
C GLU A 59 -11.05 1.87 -5.49
N ALA A 60 -10.24 0.88 -5.12
CA ALA A 60 -10.42 -0.51 -5.55
C ALA A 60 -11.75 -1.12 -5.07
N LEU A 61 -12.12 -0.88 -3.80
CA LEU A 61 -13.39 -1.38 -3.26
C LEU A 61 -14.60 -0.72 -3.90
N VAL A 62 -14.55 0.57 -4.18
CA VAL A 62 -15.62 1.28 -4.91
C VAL A 62 -15.77 0.70 -6.32
N ARG A 63 -14.64 0.50 -7.02
CA ARG A 63 -14.65 -0.12 -8.36
C ARG A 63 -15.16 -1.54 -8.33
N LEU A 64 -14.72 -2.33 -7.35
CA LEU A 64 -15.18 -3.70 -7.16
C LEU A 64 -16.69 -3.76 -6.89
N ALA A 65 -17.23 -2.87 -6.07
CA ALA A 65 -18.67 -2.79 -5.80
C ALA A 65 -19.46 -2.40 -7.06
N GLU A 66 -18.91 -1.55 -7.92
CA GLU A 66 -19.49 -1.22 -9.21
C GLU A 66 -19.51 -2.44 -10.15
N LEU A 67 -18.37 -3.16 -10.26
CA LEU A 67 -18.28 -4.38 -11.05
C LEU A 67 -19.23 -5.47 -10.53
N GLN A 68 -19.36 -5.61 -9.23
CA GLN A 68 -20.29 -6.57 -8.62
C GLN A 68 -21.75 -6.27 -8.96
N ARG A 69 -22.14 -4.99 -9.04
CA ARG A 69 -23.49 -4.59 -9.50
C ARG A 69 -23.73 -4.97 -10.96
N ARG A 70 -22.66 -5.07 -11.74
CA ARG A 70 -22.68 -5.42 -13.16
C ARG A 70 -22.17 -6.85 -13.39
N SER A 71 -22.32 -7.74 -12.41
CA SER A 71 -21.79 -9.12 -12.47
C SER A 71 -22.32 -9.97 -13.60
N ASP A 72 -23.42 -9.58 -14.23
CA ASP A 72 -23.98 -10.22 -15.42
C ASP A 72 -23.33 -9.74 -16.74
N ASP A 73 -22.56 -8.65 -16.67
CA ASP A 73 -21.84 -8.11 -17.81
C ASP A 73 -20.48 -8.79 -17.96
N LEU A 74 -20.22 -9.34 -19.14
CA LEU A 74 -18.94 -10.01 -19.45
C LEU A 74 -17.74 -9.06 -19.33
N SER A 75 -17.92 -7.79 -19.61
CA SER A 75 -16.86 -6.78 -19.49
C SER A 75 -16.45 -6.60 -18.03
N ALA A 76 -17.41 -6.60 -17.10
CA ALA A 76 -17.14 -6.50 -15.67
C ALA A 76 -16.40 -7.74 -15.14
N LEU A 77 -16.73 -8.93 -15.61
CA LEU A 77 -16.02 -10.16 -15.25
C LEU A 77 -14.56 -10.14 -15.74
N ARG A 78 -14.31 -9.64 -16.94
CA ARG A 78 -12.94 -9.53 -17.50
C ARG A 78 -12.10 -8.44 -16.82
N GLU A 79 -12.73 -7.41 -16.27
CA GLU A 79 -12.04 -6.33 -15.55
C GLU A 79 -11.57 -6.76 -14.15
N LEU A 80 -12.21 -7.79 -13.55
CA LEU A 80 -11.92 -8.27 -12.21
C LEU A 80 -10.44 -8.69 -11.99
N PRO A 81 -9.85 -9.58 -12.83
CA PRO A 81 -8.45 -9.97 -12.69
C PRO A 81 -7.49 -8.81 -12.93
N GLU A 82 -7.81 -7.88 -13.83
CA GLU A 82 -7.00 -6.69 -14.08
C GLU A 82 -7.00 -5.76 -12.86
N LEU A 83 -8.17 -5.54 -12.25
CA LEU A 83 -8.31 -4.74 -11.04
C LEU A 83 -7.46 -5.33 -9.92
N LEU A 84 -7.51 -6.66 -9.71
CA LEU A 84 -6.75 -7.31 -8.66
C LEU A 84 -5.23 -7.18 -8.89
N LYS A 85 -4.76 -7.36 -10.13
CA LYS A 85 -3.35 -7.12 -10.49
C LYS A 85 -2.93 -5.67 -10.26
N ARG A 86 -3.78 -4.71 -10.60
CA ARG A 86 -3.52 -3.27 -10.37
C ARG A 86 -3.38 -2.96 -8.88
N VAL A 87 -4.24 -3.54 -8.04
CA VAL A 87 -4.14 -3.43 -6.58
C VAL A 87 -2.83 -4.05 -6.09
N ALA A 88 -2.48 -5.23 -6.57
CA ALA A 88 -1.25 -5.92 -6.18
C ALA A 88 0.02 -5.13 -6.54
N ILE A 89 0.06 -4.50 -7.72
CA ILE A 89 1.18 -3.62 -8.12
C ILE A 89 1.27 -2.37 -7.24
N SER A 90 0.14 -1.90 -6.71
CA SER A 90 0.10 -0.72 -5.84
C SER A 90 0.56 -1.00 -4.41
N ILE A 91 0.76 -2.27 -4.05
CA ILE A 91 1.29 -2.67 -2.74
C ILE A 91 2.78 -2.36 -2.71
N PRO A 92 3.28 -1.52 -1.77
CA PRO A 92 4.70 -1.30 -1.60
C PRO A 92 5.34 -2.57 -1.01
N ILE A 93 5.91 -3.40 -1.85
CA ILE A 93 6.50 -4.67 -1.45
C ILE A 93 7.96 -4.44 -1.09
N SER A 94 8.23 -4.27 0.19
CA SER A 94 9.58 -4.32 0.73
C SER A 94 9.95 -5.80 0.95
N GLY A 95 10.71 -6.38 0.02
CA GLY A 95 11.30 -7.71 0.25
C GLY A 95 10.77 -8.87 -0.60
N TRP A 96 9.77 -8.67 -1.45
CA TRP A 96 9.41 -9.69 -2.43
C TRP A 96 10.57 -9.89 -3.42
N LYS A 97 11.23 -11.03 -3.33
CA LYS A 97 12.16 -11.50 -4.35
C LYS A 97 11.36 -12.43 -5.27
N PRO A 98 11.07 -12.03 -6.51
CA PRO A 98 10.47 -12.96 -7.45
C PRO A 98 11.43 -14.15 -7.58
N LEU A 99 10.88 -15.36 -7.46
CA LEU A 99 11.63 -16.56 -7.75
C LEU A 99 12.24 -16.42 -9.15
N PRO A 100 13.53 -16.68 -9.35
CA PRO A 100 14.14 -16.56 -10.66
C PRO A 100 13.61 -17.67 -11.56
N VAL A 101 12.45 -17.45 -12.16
CA VAL A 101 11.88 -18.39 -13.13
C VAL A 101 12.62 -18.21 -14.44
N GLY A 102 13.33 -19.24 -14.83
CA GLY A 102 13.87 -19.38 -16.17
C GLY A 102 15.32 -18.95 -16.43
N ALA A 103 16.01 -18.30 -15.50
CA ALA A 103 17.44 -18.00 -15.74
C ALA A 103 18.36 -19.24 -15.64
N GLY A 104 17.85 -20.34 -15.10
CA GLY A 104 18.63 -21.57 -14.87
C GLY A 104 18.70 -22.53 -16.05
N LEU A 105 17.81 -22.44 -17.03
CA LEU A 105 17.75 -23.43 -18.11
C LEU A 105 18.71 -23.13 -19.26
N LEU A 106 19.12 -21.86 -19.45
CA LEU A 106 20.08 -21.47 -20.47
C LEU A 106 21.55 -21.53 -20.00
N ALA A 107 21.79 -21.66 -18.68
CA ALA A 107 23.15 -21.74 -18.13
C ALA A 107 23.68 -23.16 -18.01
N LYS A 108 22.88 -24.18 -18.33
CA LYS A 108 23.28 -25.61 -18.20
C LYS A 108 23.31 -26.31 -19.54
N ALA A 109 23.89 -25.68 -20.55
CA ALA A 109 24.34 -26.38 -21.74
C ALA A 109 25.77 -26.84 -21.50
N PRO A 110 26.04 -28.16 -21.32
CA PRO A 110 27.41 -28.66 -21.26
C PRO A 110 28.04 -28.52 -22.62
N GLY A 111 29.23 -27.96 -22.62
CA GLY A 111 30.24 -27.89 -23.64
C GLY A 111 29.92 -28.45 -25.05
N GLN A 112 29.71 -27.56 -25.98
CA GLN A 112 30.12 -27.80 -27.37
C GLN A 112 31.08 -26.73 -27.79
N SER A 113 32.34 -27.14 -27.78
CA SER A 113 33.40 -26.47 -28.50
C SER A 113 33.07 -26.50 -29.98
N THR A 114 32.70 -25.36 -30.54
CA THR A 114 32.83 -25.14 -31.97
C THR A 114 33.39 -23.74 -32.24
N SER A 115 34.57 -23.83 -32.79
CA SER A 115 35.35 -22.91 -33.54
C SER A 115 34.62 -21.73 -34.16
N MET A 116 35.16 -20.56 -33.90
CA MET A 116 35.29 -19.42 -34.80
C MET A 116 34.13 -19.11 -35.75
N LEU A 117 33.29 -18.20 -35.31
CA LEU A 117 32.76 -17.15 -36.17
C LEU A 117 32.35 -15.99 -35.25
N ASN A 118 32.87 -14.82 -35.56
CA ASN A 118 32.71 -13.54 -34.89
C ASN A 118 31.22 -13.13 -34.95
N VAL A 119 30.39 -13.63 -34.04
CA VAL A 119 29.04 -13.20 -33.86
C VAL A 119 29.02 -12.27 -32.65
N MET A 120 28.67 -11.03 -32.91
CA MET A 120 28.36 -10.00 -31.89
C MET A 120 27.75 -10.66 -30.67
N ALA A 121 28.38 -10.43 -29.52
CA ALA A 121 27.91 -10.92 -28.22
C ALA A 121 26.42 -10.61 -28.09
N PRO A 122 25.54 -11.59 -27.85
CA PRO A 122 24.17 -11.30 -27.51
C PRO A 122 24.19 -10.44 -26.25
N SER A 123 23.67 -9.24 -26.36
CA SER A 123 23.47 -8.35 -25.22
C SER A 123 22.88 -9.18 -24.11
N ARG A 124 23.61 -9.37 -23.00
CA ARG A 124 23.07 -9.93 -21.78
C ARG A 124 21.92 -9.00 -21.37
N ALA A 125 20.72 -9.33 -21.79
CA ALA A 125 19.52 -8.77 -21.20
C ALA A 125 19.60 -9.16 -19.73
N SER A 126 20.01 -8.23 -18.89
CA SER A 126 19.88 -8.38 -17.44
C SER A 126 18.44 -8.81 -17.19
N PRO A 127 18.18 -9.85 -16.38
CA PRO A 127 16.81 -10.18 -16.01
C PRO A 127 16.22 -8.93 -15.38
N LEU A 128 15.34 -8.25 -16.11
CA LEU A 128 14.56 -7.16 -15.58
C LEU A 128 13.86 -7.70 -14.34
N PRO A 129 13.89 -7.00 -13.20
CA PRO A 129 13.12 -7.40 -12.05
C PRO A 129 11.66 -7.47 -12.50
N GLN A 130 11.17 -8.69 -12.68
CA GLN A 130 9.78 -8.91 -13.08
C GLN A 130 8.93 -8.52 -11.88
N GLY A 131 8.28 -7.35 -11.99
CA GLY A 131 7.37 -6.87 -10.97
C GLY A 131 6.16 -7.80 -10.85
N VAL A 132 5.37 -7.63 -9.80
CA VAL A 132 4.13 -8.39 -9.52
C VAL A 132 3.22 -8.53 -10.74
N GLY A 133 3.25 -7.57 -11.67
CA GLY A 133 2.46 -7.59 -12.90
C GLY A 133 2.78 -8.76 -13.84
N ALA A 134 3.99 -9.31 -13.79
CA ALA A 134 4.43 -10.42 -14.63
C ALA A 134 4.11 -11.81 -14.04
N LEU A 135 3.68 -11.88 -12.77
CA LEU A 135 3.33 -13.13 -12.12
C LEU A 135 2.12 -13.79 -12.79
N SER A 136 2.18 -15.10 -12.97
CA SER A 136 1.11 -15.89 -13.56
C SER A 136 1.02 -17.28 -12.91
N GLY A 137 -0.13 -17.94 -13.04
CA GLY A 137 -0.32 -19.30 -12.57
C GLY A 137 -0.03 -19.47 -11.07
N GLU A 138 0.83 -20.44 -10.76
CA GLU A 138 1.19 -20.81 -9.40
C GLU A 138 1.92 -19.68 -8.64
N GLU A 139 2.76 -18.91 -9.33
CA GLU A 139 3.46 -17.78 -8.71
C GLU A 139 2.48 -16.67 -8.26
N TRP A 140 1.46 -16.44 -9.08
CA TRP A 140 0.40 -15.50 -8.76
C TRP A 140 -0.44 -15.99 -7.58
N GLN A 141 -0.76 -17.30 -7.55
CA GLN A 141 -1.45 -17.92 -6.42
C GLN A 141 -0.64 -17.77 -5.12
N ALA A 142 0.64 -18.14 -5.14
CA ALA A 142 1.52 -18.02 -3.99
C ALA A 142 1.66 -16.57 -3.50
N PHE A 143 1.71 -15.61 -4.43
CA PHE A 143 1.71 -14.19 -4.09
C PHE A 143 0.43 -13.77 -3.37
N LEU A 144 -0.74 -14.15 -3.90
CA LEU A 144 -2.04 -13.82 -3.31
C LEU A 144 -2.19 -14.42 -1.91
N GLU A 145 -1.75 -15.67 -1.72
CA GLU A 145 -1.78 -16.36 -0.43
C GLU A 145 -0.84 -15.72 0.58
N ALA A 146 0.39 -15.41 0.19
CA ALA A 146 1.39 -14.78 1.06
C ALA A 146 0.92 -13.40 1.58
N HIS A 147 0.06 -12.73 0.84
CA HIS A 147 -0.46 -11.40 1.20
C HIS A 147 -1.92 -11.43 1.69
N SER A 148 -2.48 -12.60 1.89
CA SER A 148 -3.85 -12.76 2.38
C SER A 148 -3.88 -13.04 3.89
N ALA A 149 -4.81 -12.40 4.60
CA ALA A 149 -5.06 -12.70 6.01
C ALA A 149 -5.84 -14.02 6.22
N LYS A 150 -6.51 -14.48 5.17
CA LYS A 150 -7.35 -15.69 5.21
C LYS A 150 -6.90 -16.64 4.10
N PRO A 151 -7.04 -17.95 4.30
CA PRO A 151 -6.72 -18.93 3.27
C PRO A 151 -7.59 -18.66 2.03
N LEU A 152 -6.94 -18.66 0.87
CA LEU A 152 -7.60 -18.52 -0.43
C LEU A 152 -7.89 -19.91 -1.00
N PRO A 153 -8.92 -20.05 -1.86
CA PRO A 153 -9.11 -21.27 -2.63
C PRO A 153 -7.87 -21.59 -3.48
N ALA A 154 -7.47 -22.86 -3.54
CA ALA A 154 -6.27 -23.29 -4.28
C ALA A 154 -6.32 -22.95 -5.77
N ASP A 155 -7.54 -22.93 -6.34
CA ASP A 155 -7.78 -22.67 -7.76
C ASP A 155 -8.10 -21.20 -8.07
N PHE A 156 -7.91 -20.29 -7.10
CA PHE A 156 -8.34 -18.89 -7.24
C PHE A 156 -7.64 -18.19 -8.40
N SER A 157 -6.32 -18.36 -8.54
CA SER A 157 -5.56 -17.79 -9.65
C SER A 157 -5.97 -18.34 -11.00
N GLN A 158 -6.35 -19.63 -11.07
CA GLN A 158 -6.85 -20.27 -12.30
C GLN A 158 -8.21 -19.72 -12.69
N HIS A 159 -9.12 -19.52 -11.73
CA HIS A 159 -10.41 -18.88 -11.99
C HIS A 159 -10.25 -17.44 -12.49
N LEU A 160 -9.33 -16.67 -11.91
CA LEU A 160 -9.02 -15.33 -12.42
C LEU A 160 -8.46 -15.35 -13.84
N ALA A 161 -7.57 -16.31 -14.15
CA ALA A 161 -7.07 -16.50 -15.50
C ALA A 161 -8.19 -16.90 -16.47
N GLN A 162 -9.11 -17.76 -16.03
CA GLN A 162 -10.28 -18.12 -16.82
C GLN A 162 -11.16 -16.91 -17.12
N LEU A 163 -11.39 -16.01 -16.15
CA LEU A 163 -12.14 -14.78 -16.41
C LEU A 163 -11.44 -13.87 -17.43
N ALA A 164 -10.10 -13.84 -17.44
CA ALA A 164 -9.34 -13.01 -18.35
C ALA A 164 -9.33 -13.55 -19.80
N TYR A 165 -9.22 -14.88 -19.96
CA TYR A 165 -8.89 -15.49 -21.25
C TYR A 165 -9.96 -16.42 -21.83
N ALA A 166 -10.99 -16.81 -21.06
CA ALA A 166 -12.04 -17.69 -21.56
C ALA A 166 -12.91 -17.01 -22.61
N SER A 167 -13.54 -17.86 -23.45
CA SER A 167 -14.50 -17.38 -24.41
C SER A 167 -15.77 -16.81 -23.76
N ASP A 168 -16.47 -15.91 -24.44
CA ASP A 168 -17.72 -15.33 -23.94
C ASP A 168 -18.78 -16.41 -23.65
N ALA A 169 -18.80 -17.50 -24.42
CA ALA A 169 -19.71 -18.62 -24.18
C ALA A 169 -19.41 -19.29 -22.82
N THR A 170 -18.15 -19.51 -22.51
CA THR A 170 -17.70 -20.08 -21.22
C THR A 170 -18.04 -19.17 -20.05
N LEU A 171 -17.83 -17.87 -20.21
CA LEU A 171 -18.15 -16.89 -19.15
C LEU A 171 -19.65 -16.79 -18.88
N ARG A 172 -20.50 -16.88 -19.93
CA ARG A 172 -21.97 -16.91 -19.76
C ARG A 172 -22.46 -18.19 -19.10
N ALA A 173 -21.75 -19.30 -19.30
CA ALA A 173 -22.08 -20.58 -18.68
C ALA A 173 -21.70 -20.68 -17.21
N LEU A 174 -20.94 -19.70 -16.66
CA LEU A 174 -20.58 -19.69 -15.25
C LEU A 174 -21.81 -19.50 -14.36
N PRO A 175 -22.03 -20.36 -13.36
CA PRO A 175 -23.11 -20.19 -12.39
C PRO A 175 -23.03 -18.84 -11.68
N ALA A 176 -24.18 -18.23 -11.40
CA ALA A 176 -24.24 -16.95 -10.69
C ALA A 176 -23.58 -17.02 -9.31
N GLU A 177 -23.77 -18.14 -8.60
CA GLU A 177 -23.16 -18.39 -7.29
C GLU A 177 -21.62 -18.39 -7.39
N HIS A 178 -21.06 -19.01 -8.42
CA HIS A 178 -19.62 -19.03 -8.61
C HIS A 178 -19.05 -17.64 -8.92
N ARG A 179 -19.74 -16.87 -9.74
CA ARG A 179 -19.39 -15.46 -10.00
C ARG A 179 -19.39 -14.65 -8.72
N GLN A 180 -20.44 -14.80 -7.91
CA GLN A 180 -20.56 -14.11 -6.63
C GLN A 180 -19.41 -14.48 -5.67
N GLN A 181 -19.07 -15.75 -5.55
CA GLN A 181 -17.95 -16.22 -4.74
C GLN A 181 -16.63 -15.60 -5.17
N LEU A 182 -16.39 -15.46 -6.47
CA LEU A 182 -15.16 -14.82 -6.98
C LEU A 182 -15.10 -13.35 -6.58
N PHE A 183 -16.20 -12.61 -6.74
CA PHE A 183 -16.27 -11.22 -6.27
C PHE A 183 -16.04 -11.10 -4.78
N ASP A 184 -16.66 -11.94 -3.96
CA ASP A 184 -16.54 -11.91 -2.50
C ASP A 184 -15.10 -12.27 -2.06
N THR A 185 -14.47 -13.23 -2.73
CA THR A 185 -13.06 -13.58 -2.49
C THR A 185 -12.13 -12.43 -2.86
N CYS A 186 -12.33 -11.79 -4.01
CA CYS A 186 -11.57 -10.61 -4.41
C CYS A 186 -11.76 -9.45 -3.42
N LYS A 187 -12.98 -9.20 -2.98
CA LYS A 187 -13.31 -8.17 -1.99
C LYS A 187 -12.61 -8.45 -0.67
N LEU A 188 -12.71 -9.67 -0.17
CA LEU A 188 -12.05 -10.11 1.05
C LEU A 188 -10.53 -9.89 0.98
N TRP A 189 -9.93 -10.26 -0.15
CA TRP A 189 -8.49 -10.05 -0.35
C TRP A 189 -8.12 -8.57 -0.37
N VAL A 190 -8.85 -7.72 -1.09
CA VAL A 190 -8.61 -6.26 -1.13
C VAL A 190 -8.79 -5.62 0.25
N GLU A 191 -9.76 -6.07 1.04
CA GLU A 191 -10.02 -5.55 2.39
C GLU A 191 -8.93 -5.95 3.40
N HIS A 192 -8.42 -7.17 3.30
CA HIS A 192 -7.60 -7.77 4.36
C HIS A 192 -6.18 -8.14 3.92
N HIS A 193 -5.75 -7.74 2.71
CA HIS A 193 -4.37 -8.04 2.32
C HIS A 193 -3.36 -7.34 3.23
N HIS A 194 -2.34 -8.08 3.64
CA HIS A 194 -1.24 -7.56 4.42
C HIS A 194 -0.18 -7.00 3.49
N VAL A 195 0.29 -5.81 3.84
CA VAL A 195 1.59 -5.38 3.35
C VAL A 195 2.59 -6.01 4.29
N ALA A 196 3.32 -7.01 3.82
CA ALA A 196 4.41 -7.60 4.58
C ALA A 196 5.32 -6.48 5.07
N ALA A 197 5.51 -6.45 6.39
CA ALA A 197 6.30 -5.44 7.08
C ALA A 197 7.80 -5.67 6.82
#